data_23451e7318ccd39c33da7b3169207bea
#
_entry.id   23451e7318ccd39c33da7b3169207bea
#
_cell.length_a   1.000
_cell.length_b   1.000
_cell.length_c   1.000
_cell.angle_alpha   90.00
_cell.angle_beta   90.00
_cell.angle_gamma   90.00
#
_symmetry.space_group_name_H-M   'P 1'
#
loop_
_entity.id
_entity.type
_entity.pdbx_description
1 polymer ?
#
loop_
_entity_poly.entity_id
_entity_poly.type
_entity_poly.pdbx_seq_one_letter_code
_entity_poly.pdbx_strand_id
1 'polypeptide(L)'
;MIVLSKEDHAALHAPPKQLPIEAVMDGPIEVWDDETPLPDDEVLVPFLKEVELAAGSGRTSIEINTKRRLRFGKYTLRNQGVEPCNARCVVIYGNSMEPVLRNGATVGVDVGNTRIIDGDLYAITHGGQLRVKQAYRLPGGGIRLRSFNRDEHPDEEYTPDEVVAQEIEIIGRVFWGAMFF
;
A
#
# COMPACT_ATOMS: atom_id res chain seq x y z
N MET A 1 -27.41 -23.17 -38.95
CA MET A 1 -27.74 -23.75 -37.64
C MET A 1 -26.69 -24.82 -37.37
N ILE A 2 -25.73 -24.54 -36.52
CA ILE A 2 -24.63 -25.47 -36.18
C ILE A 2 -25.19 -26.36 -35.06
N VAL A 3 -25.33 -27.66 -35.34
CA VAL A 3 -25.74 -28.63 -34.34
C VAL A 3 -24.47 -29.16 -33.66
N LEU A 4 -24.32 -28.86 -32.39
CA LEU A 4 -23.21 -29.37 -31.57
C LEU A 4 -23.38 -30.86 -31.36
N SER A 5 -22.29 -31.62 -31.41
CA SER A 5 -22.30 -33.06 -31.18
C SER A 5 -22.54 -33.39 -29.69
N LYS A 6 -22.91 -34.63 -29.38
CA LYS A 6 -23.05 -35.07 -27.97
C LYS A 6 -21.76 -34.95 -27.18
N GLU A 7 -20.61 -35.02 -27.82
CA GLU A 7 -19.29 -34.88 -27.21
C GLU A 7 -18.99 -33.41 -26.87
N ASP A 8 -19.45 -32.48 -27.72
CA ASP A 8 -19.31 -31.01 -27.45
C ASP A 8 -20.17 -30.60 -26.26
N HIS A 9 -21.36 -31.17 -26.08
CA HIS A 9 -22.20 -30.92 -24.91
C HIS A 9 -21.62 -31.48 -23.60
N ALA A 10 -20.89 -32.60 -23.64
CA ALA A 10 -20.24 -33.17 -22.45
C ALA A 10 -19.03 -32.33 -22.00
N ALA A 11 -18.32 -31.72 -22.96
CA ALA A 11 -17.19 -30.81 -22.66
C ALA A 11 -17.62 -29.47 -22.02
N LEU A 12 -18.82 -28.98 -22.34
CA LEU A 12 -19.38 -27.75 -21.78
C LEU A 12 -19.85 -27.86 -20.31
N HIS A 13 -20.09 -29.08 -19.85
CA HIS A 13 -20.58 -29.35 -18.48
C HIS A 13 -19.59 -30.15 -17.63
N ALA A 14 -18.35 -30.36 -18.10
CA ALA A 14 -17.32 -30.95 -17.27
C ALA A 14 -16.99 -29.96 -16.11
N PRO A 15 -17.00 -30.45 -14.85
CA PRO A 15 -16.56 -29.60 -13.73
C PRO A 15 -15.14 -29.12 -13.98
N PRO A 16 -14.79 -27.89 -13.59
CA PRO A 16 -13.44 -27.38 -13.76
C PRO A 16 -12.46 -28.36 -13.12
N LYS A 17 -11.44 -28.75 -13.90
CA LYS A 17 -10.39 -29.66 -13.44
C LYS A 17 -9.79 -29.04 -12.20
N GLN A 18 -10.11 -29.56 -11.02
CA GLN A 18 -9.45 -29.17 -9.78
C GLN A 18 -7.97 -29.54 -9.92
N LEU A 19 -7.15 -28.53 -10.11
CA LEU A 19 -5.71 -28.69 -9.95
C LEU A 19 -5.49 -29.07 -8.49
N PRO A 20 -4.69 -30.12 -8.20
CA PRO A 20 -4.36 -30.44 -6.83
C PRO A 20 -3.69 -29.22 -6.20
N ILE A 21 -4.29 -28.69 -5.15
CA ILE A 21 -3.66 -27.66 -4.31
C ILE A 21 -2.67 -28.40 -3.40
N GLU A 22 -1.63 -28.95 -3.99
CA GLU A 22 -0.45 -29.32 -3.23
C GLU A 22 0.47 -28.11 -3.22
N ALA A 23 0.51 -27.44 -2.08
CA ALA A 23 1.58 -26.49 -1.79
C ALA A 23 2.87 -27.32 -1.68
N VAL A 24 3.60 -27.45 -2.78
CA VAL A 24 4.92 -28.03 -2.76
C VAL A 24 5.83 -27.00 -2.10
N MET A 25 6.27 -27.27 -0.88
CA MET A 25 7.39 -26.51 -0.27
C MET A 25 8.65 -26.90 -1.04
N ASP A 26 9.11 -25.99 -1.87
CA ASP A 26 10.32 -26.13 -2.68
C ASP A 26 11.54 -25.75 -1.82
N GLY A 27 12.00 -26.68 -0.98
CA GLY A 27 13.17 -26.53 -0.15
C GLY A 27 12.91 -26.17 1.33
N PRO A 28 13.96 -26.14 2.14
CA PRO A 28 13.87 -25.73 3.54
C PRO A 28 13.59 -24.22 3.65
N ILE A 29 12.84 -23.83 4.69
CA ILE A 29 12.66 -22.41 5.02
C ILE A 29 13.99 -21.86 5.50
N GLU A 30 14.55 -20.89 4.78
CA GLU A 30 15.72 -20.14 5.23
C GLU A 30 15.31 -19.10 6.26
N VAL A 31 15.87 -19.25 7.46
CA VAL A 31 15.67 -18.28 8.55
C VAL A 31 16.76 -17.21 8.42
N TRP A 32 16.35 -15.94 8.46
CA TRP A 32 17.26 -14.80 8.42
C TRP A 32 17.08 -13.89 9.64
N ASP A 33 18.15 -13.21 10.02
CA ASP A 33 18.22 -12.21 11.08
C ASP A 33 18.94 -10.93 10.57
N ASP A 34 19.20 -9.99 11.48
CA ASP A 34 19.85 -8.72 11.12
C ASP A 34 21.33 -8.90 10.71
N GLU A 35 21.96 -10.03 11.03
CA GLU A 35 23.35 -10.36 10.66
C GLU A 35 23.43 -11.13 9.34
N THR A 36 22.32 -11.68 8.86
CA THR A 36 22.27 -12.45 7.61
C THR A 36 22.49 -11.52 6.43
N PRO A 37 23.51 -11.80 5.57
CA PRO A 37 23.77 -10.99 4.38
C PRO A 37 22.53 -10.84 3.51
N LEU A 38 22.35 -9.65 2.92
CA LEU A 38 21.27 -9.38 2.00
C LEU A 38 21.58 -10.04 0.64
N PRO A 39 20.72 -10.95 0.13
CA PRO A 39 20.87 -11.50 -1.21
C PRO A 39 20.85 -10.42 -2.30
N ASP A 40 21.47 -10.71 -3.45
CA ASP A 40 21.56 -9.76 -4.56
C ASP A 40 20.18 -9.40 -5.17
N ASP A 41 19.19 -10.25 -4.99
CA ASP A 41 17.82 -10.08 -5.49
C ASP A 41 16.87 -9.42 -4.47
N GLU A 42 17.36 -9.04 -3.30
CA GLU A 42 16.63 -8.32 -2.27
C GLU A 42 17.12 -6.89 -2.05
N VAL A 43 16.29 -6.10 -1.40
CA VAL A 43 16.60 -4.74 -0.92
C VAL A 43 15.97 -4.50 0.45
N LEU A 44 16.60 -3.64 1.25
CA LEU A 44 16.07 -3.17 2.52
C LEU A 44 15.28 -1.87 2.32
N VAL A 45 13.97 -1.93 2.54
CA VAL A 45 13.06 -0.80 2.43
C VAL A 45 12.84 -0.16 3.80
N PRO A 46 13.22 1.11 4.01
CA PRO A 46 13.08 1.78 5.29
C PRO A 46 11.63 2.20 5.54
N PHE A 47 11.28 2.37 6.83
CA PHE A 47 9.99 2.89 7.25
C PHE A 47 10.00 4.43 7.28
N LEU A 48 8.85 5.02 7.00
CA LEU A 48 8.53 6.39 7.38
C LEU A 48 7.99 6.40 8.82
N LYS A 49 8.28 7.47 9.56
CA LYS A 49 7.77 7.72 10.91
C LYS A 49 7.43 9.20 11.08
N GLU A 50 6.45 9.46 11.93
CA GLU A 50 6.20 10.79 12.44
C GLU A 50 7.21 11.13 13.55
N VAL A 51 7.71 12.36 13.52
CA VAL A 51 8.64 12.89 14.53
C VAL A 51 8.12 14.24 15.01
N GLU A 52 8.01 14.42 16.31
CA GLU A 52 7.65 15.71 16.87
C GLU A 52 8.80 16.72 16.70
N LEU A 53 8.52 17.86 16.07
CA LEU A 53 9.53 18.88 15.74
C LEU A 53 10.08 19.61 16.95
N ALA A 54 9.25 19.76 18.01
CA ALA A 54 9.68 20.32 19.29
C ALA A 54 8.74 19.81 20.40
N ALA A 55 9.29 19.44 21.55
CA ALA A 55 8.51 18.94 22.68
C ALA A 55 7.38 19.93 23.04
N GLY A 56 6.14 19.47 22.94
CA GLY A 56 4.93 20.24 23.27
C GLY A 56 4.43 21.20 22.19
N SER A 57 5.03 21.23 20.99
CA SER A 57 4.55 22.09 19.88
C SER A 57 3.31 21.51 19.16
N GLY A 58 3.07 20.21 19.29
CA GLY A 58 2.05 19.47 18.54
C GLY A 58 2.33 19.39 17.03
N ARG A 59 3.47 19.90 16.57
CA ARG A 59 3.90 19.84 15.17
C ARG A 59 4.75 18.62 14.94
N THR A 60 4.41 17.85 13.91
CA THR A 60 5.13 16.64 13.48
C THR A 60 5.71 16.83 12.08
N SER A 61 6.74 16.06 11.77
CA SER A 61 7.27 15.89 10.42
C SER A 61 7.43 14.41 10.10
N ILE A 62 7.52 14.11 8.81
CA ILE A 62 7.75 12.74 8.36
C ILE A 62 9.23 12.53 8.08
N GLU A 63 9.83 11.56 8.75
CA GLU A 63 11.23 11.20 8.59
C GLU A 63 11.41 9.73 8.20
N ILE A 64 12.57 9.43 7.62
CA ILE A 64 12.96 8.06 7.31
C ILE A 64 13.52 7.41 8.59
N ASN A 65 12.90 6.32 9.01
CA ASN A 65 13.42 5.49 10.09
C ASN A 65 14.46 4.52 9.54
N THR A 66 15.73 4.84 9.68
CA THR A 66 16.84 4.02 9.17
C THR A 66 17.09 2.75 9.99
N LYS A 67 16.56 2.66 11.22
CA LYS A 67 16.72 1.49 12.10
C LYS A 67 15.72 0.37 11.81
N ARG A 68 14.52 0.73 11.33
CA ARG A 68 13.48 -0.24 10.98
C ARG A 68 13.40 -0.37 9.48
N ARG A 69 13.59 -1.58 8.97
CA ARG A 69 13.56 -1.89 7.54
C ARG A 69 12.82 -3.19 7.30
N LEU A 70 12.31 -3.37 6.10
CA LEU A 70 11.68 -4.60 5.65
C LEU A 70 12.43 -5.11 4.41
N ARG A 71 12.69 -6.41 4.33
CA ARG A 71 13.27 -7.02 3.13
C ARG A 71 12.22 -7.14 2.05
N PHE A 72 12.55 -6.72 0.85
CA PHE A 72 11.72 -6.86 -0.34
C PHE A 72 12.53 -7.48 -1.46
N GLY A 73 11.94 -8.46 -2.15
CA GLY A 73 12.49 -8.96 -3.40
C GLY A 73 12.46 -7.87 -4.49
N LYS A 74 13.57 -7.68 -5.19
CA LYS A 74 13.65 -6.75 -6.35
C LYS A 74 12.62 -7.08 -7.43
N TYR A 75 12.27 -8.36 -7.56
CA TYR A 75 11.22 -8.81 -8.48
C TYR A 75 9.86 -8.21 -8.14
N THR A 76 9.48 -8.19 -6.85
CA THR A 76 8.21 -7.58 -6.39
C THR A 76 8.16 -6.10 -6.74
N LEU A 77 9.23 -5.35 -6.45
CA LEU A 77 9.29 -3.92 -6.76
C LEU A 77 9.19 -3.68 -8.27
N ARG A 78 9.95 -4.44 -9.06
CA ARG A 78 9.94 -4.33 -10.53
C ARG A 78 8.56 -4.60 -11.13
N ASN A 79 7.85 -5.62 -10.65
CA ASN A 79 6.50 -5.94 -11.12
C ASN A 79 5.48 -4.86 -10.81
N GLN A 80 5.71 -4.08 -9.75
CA GLN A 80 4.88 -2.93 -9.38
C GLN A 80 5.38 -1.61 -10.02
N GLY A 81 6.46 -1.65 -10.80
CA GLY A 81 7.05 -0.47 -11.43
C GLY A 81 7.69 0.48 -10.43
N VAL A 82 8.13 -0.03 -9.28
CA VAL A 82 8.70 0.76 -8.18
C VAL A 82 10.22 0.69 -8.21
N GLU A 83 10.87 1.84 -8.29
CA GLU A 83 12.31 1.93 -8.13
C GLU A 83 12.70 1.69 -6.66
N PRO A 84 13.70 0.84 -6.36
CA PRO A 84 14.09 0.51 -4.99
C PRO A 84 14.39 1.73 -4.11
N CYS A 85 14.99 2.78 -4.68
CA CYS A 85 15.30 4.01 -3.96
C CYS A 85 14.06 4.82 -3.55
N ASN A 86 12.92 4.60 -4.21
CA ASN A 86 11.65 5.25 -3.93
C ASN A 86 10.75 4.43 -3.00
N ALA A 87 11.07 3.17 -2.74
CA ALA A 87 10.27 2.31 -1.87
C ALA A 87 10.40 2.74 -0.39
N ARG A 88 9.27 2.85 0.30
CA ARG A 88 9.17 3.12 1.74
C ARG A 88 8.09 2.23 2.35
N CYS A 89 8.18 1.97 3.65
CA CYS A 89 7.13 1.29 4.40
C CYS A 89 6.45 2.26 5.35
N VAL A 90 5.15 2.07 5.56
CA VAL A 90 4.32 2.82 6.51
C VAL A 90 3.53 1.83 7.34
N VAL A 91 3.48 2.03 8.66
CA VAL A 91 2.55 1.30 9.54
C VAL A 91 1.27 2.10 9.65
N ILE A 92 0.14 1.42 9.50
CA ILE A 92 -1.18 2.02 9.62
C ILE A 92 -1.65 1.94 11.07
N TYR A 93 -2.13 3.05 11.60
CA TYR A 93 -2.77 3.11 12.90
C TYR A 93 -4.24 3.55 12.76
N GLY A 94 -5.09 2.99 13.64
CA GLY A 94 -6.53 3.25 13.63
C GLY A 94 -7.30 2.36 12.66
N ASN A 95 -8.60 2.63 12.52
CA ASN A 95 -9.57 1.79 11.81
C ASN A 95 -10.10 2.42 10.50
N SER A 96 -9.60 3.57 10.09
CA SER A 96 -10.14 4.31 8.94
C SER A 96 -10.05 3.53 7.62
N MET A 97 -9.10 2.60 7.51
CA MET A 97 -8.89 1.80 6.31
C MET A 97 -9.42 0.36 6.44
N GLU A 98 -10.11 0.05 7.53
CA GLU A 98 -10.81 -1.23 7.67
C GLU A 98 -12.04 -1.32 6.74
N PRO A 99 -12.38 -2.54 6.28
CA PRO A 99 -11.74 -3.85 6.58
C PRO A 99 -10.54 -4.18 5.70
N VAL A 100 -10.15 -3.33 4.75
CA VAL A 100 -9.12 -3.62 3.74
C VAL A 100 -7.71 -3.60 4.34
N LEU A 101 -7.43 -2.61 5.19
CA LEU A 101 -6.18 -2.51 5.94
C LEU A 101 -6.51 -2.30 7.41
N ARG A 102 -6.15 -3.29 8.23
CA ARG A 102 -6.40 -3.26 9.68
C ARG A 102 -5.37 -2.43 10.43
N ASN A 103 -5.72 -2.04 11.63
CA ASN A 103 -4.76 -1.42 12.56
C ASN A 103 -3.51 -2.29 12.72
N GLY A 104 -2.33 -1.70 12.60
CA GLY A 104 -1.04 -2.39 12.62
C GLY A 104 -0.58 -2.94 11.26
N ALA A 105 -1.40 -2.86 10.19
CA ALA A 105 -0.99 -3.23 8.85
C ALA A 105 0.24 -2.41 8.39
N THR A 106 1.09 -3.04 7.60
CA THR A 106 2.21 -2.36 6.94
C THR A 106 1.92 -2.23 5.46
N VAL A 107 2.13 -1.05 4.89
CA VAL A 107 2.02 -0.81 3.44
C VAL A 107 3.35 -0.37 2.86
N GLY A 108 3.61 -0.81 1.62
CA GLY A 108 4.70 -0.33 0.78
C GLY A 108 4.23 0.88 -0.04
N VAL A 109 5.01 1.95 -0.03
CA VAL A 109 4.71 3.24 -0.67
C VAL A 109 5.82 3.59 -1.66
N ASP A 110 5.45 3.93 -2.88
CA ASP A 110 6.33 4.50 -3.90
C ASP A 110 6.32 6.03 -3.80
N VAL A 111 7.37 6.60 -3.18
CA VAL A 111 7.47 8.07 -3.04
C VAL A 111 7.87 8.77 -4.33
N GLY A 112 8.26 8.04 -5.37
CA GLY A 112 8.47 8.58 -6.71
C GLY A 112 7.17 8.81 -7.50
N ASN A 113 6.03 8.29 -7.01
CA ASN A 113 4.75 8.34 -7.69
C ASN A 113 3.70 9.09 -6.84
N THR A 114 3.65 10.41 -6.99
CA THR A 114 2.74 11.30 -6.25
C THR A 114 1.53 11.75 -7.07
N ARG A 115 1.47 11.37 -8.38
CA ARG A 115 0.34 11.71 -9.24
C ARG A 115 -0.90 10.91 -8.83
N ILE A 116 -1.99 11.58 -8.50
CA ILE A 116 -3.24 10.93 -8.11
C ILE A 116 -3.87 10.23 -9.32
N ILE A 117 -4.12 8.94 -9.15
CA ILE A 117 -5.02 8.11 -9.94
C ILE A 117 -6.24 7.89 -9.06
N ASP A 118 -7.42 8.29 -9.55
CA ASP A 118 -8.63 8.32 -8.75
C ASP A 118 -8.99 6.92 -8.21
N GLY A 119 -9.12 6.83 -6.90
CA GLY A 119 -9.45 5.59 -6.18
C GLY A 119 -8.27 4.77 -5.69
N ASP A 120 -7.04 5.08 -6.12
CA ASP A 120 -5.85 4.43 -5.59
C ASP A 120 -5.53 4.90 -4.17
N LEU A 121 -4.75 4.07 -3.47
CA LEU A 121 -4.29 4.33 -2.12
C LEU A 121 -3.00 5.15 -2.11
N TYR A 122 -2.96 6.14 -1.24
CA TYR A 122 -1.80 7.00 -1.05
C TYR A 122 -1.45 7.16 0.42
N ALA A 123 -0.15 7.19 0.71
CA ALA A 123 0.35 7.79 1.93
C ALA A 123 0.36 9.31 1.72
N ILE A 124 -0.18 10.03 2.69
CA ILE A 124 -0.30 11.49 2.67
C ILE A 124 0.17 12.07 4.00
N THR A 125 0.70 13.28 3.99
CA THR A 125 0.80 14.10 5.19
C THR A 125 -0.38 15.06 5.26
N HIS A 126 -0.88 15.31 6.45
CA HIS A 126 -1.93 16.28 6.72
C HIS A 126 -1.61 16.98 8.05
N GLY A 127 -1.16 18.22 7.97
CA GLY A 127 -0.66 18.96 9.13
C GLY A 127 0.48 18.22 9.86
N GLY A 128 1.35 17.54 9.11
CA GLY A 128 2.47 16.75 9.63
C GLY A 128 2.11 15.32 10.08
N GLN A 129 0.83 14.96 10.11
CA GLN A 129 0.39 13.59 10.43
C GLN A 129 0.43 12.68 9.20
N LEU A 130 0.95 11.48 9.37
CA LEU A 130 1.01 10.47 8.31
C LEU A 130 -0.31 9.67 8.25
N ARG A 131 -0.98 9.73 7.12
CA ARG A 131 -2.27 9.05 6.89
C ARG A 131 -2.20 8.19 5.63
N VAL A 132 -3.05 7.17 5.54
CA VAL A 132 -3.31 6.42 4.30
C VAL A 132 -4.77 6.57 3.94
N LYS A 133 -5.04 6.98 2.69
CA LYS A 133 -6.39 7.21 2.16
C LYS A 133 -6.46 6.86 0.68
N GLN A 134 -7.67 6.60 0.18
CA GLN A 134 -7.93 6.69 -1.25
C GLN A 134 -7.97 8.18 -1.63
N ALA A 135 -7.28 8.54 -2.71
CA ALA A 135 -7.28 9.91 -3.21
C ALA A 135 -8.03 10.01 -4.54
N TYR A 136 -8.75 11.10 -4.71
CA TYR A 136 -9.47 11.45 -5.93
C TYR A 136 -9.21 12.91 -6.27
N ARG A 137 -9.11 13.22 -7.54
CA ARG A 137 -9.03 14.60 -8.05
C ARG A 137 -10.44 15.17 -8.16
N LEU A 138 -10.62 16.38 -7.71
CA LEU A 138 -11.86 17.14 -7.89
C LEU A 138 -11.73 18.18 -9.00
N PRO A 139 -12.83 18.56 -9.66
CA PRO A 139 -12.86 19.70 -10.56
C PRO A 139 -12.34 20.95 -9.84
N GLY A 140 -11.55 21.77 -10.55
CA GLY A 140 -10.95 22.97 -9.97
C GLY A 140 -9.64 22.73 -9.23
N GLY A 141 -9.06 21.51 -9.25
CA GLY A 141 -7.76 21.20 -8.67
C GLY A 141 -7.78 20.77 -7.21
N GLY A 142 -8.96 20.63 -6.62
CA GLY A 142 -9.12 20.08 -5.28
C GLY A 142 -8.90 18.57 -5.22
N ILE A 143 -8.90 18.02 -4.01
CA ILE A 143 -8.77 16.58 -3.75
C ILE A 143 -9.88 16.10 -2.81
N ARG A 144 -10.27 14.84 -2.99
CA ARG A 144 -11.09 14.11 -2.03
C ARG A 144 -10.24 12.97 -1.45
N LEU A 145 -10.26 12.88 -0.13
CA LEU A 145 -9.66 11.78 0.63
C LEU A 145 -10.77 10.90 1.19
N ARG A 146 -10.67 9.60 0.91
CA ARG A 146 -11.69 8.63 1.28
C ARG A 146 -11.11 7.51 2.11
N SER A 147 -11.82 7.16 3.18
CA SER A 147 -11.59 5.99 4.00
C SER A 147 -12.36 4.78 3.46
N PHE A 148 -11.93 3.55 3.76
CA PHE A 148 -12.78 2.38 3.53
C PHE A 148 -13.88 2.28 4.59
N ASN A 149 -13.57 2.57 5.85
CA ASN A 149 -14.55 2.67 6.93
C ASN A 149 -15.26 4.03 6.86
N ARG A 150 -16.22 4.15 5.95
CA ARG A 150 -16.94 5.40 5.70
C ARG A 150 -17.95 5.75 6.79
N ASP A 151 -18.44 4.75 7.50
CA ASP A 151 -19.47 4.95 8.53
C ASP A 151 -18.93 5.79 9.70
N GLU A 152 -17.66 5.56 10.04
CA GLU A 152 -16.97 6.32 11.10
C GLU A 152 -16.08 7.45 10.55
N HIS A 153 -15.64 7.33 9.29
CA HIS A 153 -14.71 8.26 8.65
C HIS A 153 -15.26 8.71 7.29
N PRO A 154 -16.13 9.72 7.25
CA PRO A 154 -16.72 10.23 6.01
C PRO A 154 -15.66 10.78 5.06
N ASP A 155 -16.05 10.95 3.79
CA ASP A 155 -15.19 11.55 2.77
C ASP A 155 -14.81 12.98 3.17
N GLU A 156 -13.55 13.33 2.97
CA GLU A 156 -12.98 14.65 3.22
C GLU A 156 -12.67 15.31 1.87
N GLU A 157 -13.20 16.50 1.60
CA GLU A 157 -12.96 17.25 0.36
C GLU A 157 -12.22 18.55 0.67
N TYR A 158 -11.22 18.85 -0.13
CA TYR A 158 -10.37 20.02 0.04
C TYR A 158 -10.21 20.76 -1.27
N THR A 159 -10.44 22.06 -1.24
CA THR A 159 -10.06 22.99 -2.30
C THR A 159 -8.54 23.12 -2.39
N PRO A 160 -7.98 23.64 -3.50
CA PRO A 160 -6.53 23.87 -3.58
C PRO A 160 -5.97 24.75 -2.44
N ASP A 161 -6.72 25.77 -2.03
CA ASP A 161 -6.31 26.68 -0.95
C ASP A 161 -6.30 25.95 0.40
N GLU A 162 -7.29 25.08 0.65
CA GLU A 162 -7.34 24.26 1.87
C GLU A 162 -6.24 23.20 1.90
N VAL A 163 -5.88 22.59 0.75
CA VAL A 163 -4.75 21.67 0.64
C VAL A 163 -3.45 22.34 1.11
N VAL A 164 -3.22 23.58 0.68
CA VAL A 164 -2.06 24.36 1.09
C VAL A 164 -2.16 24.78 2.56
N ALA A 165 -3.31 25.31 2.98
CA ALA A 165 -3.51 25.82 4.35
C ALA A 165 -3.41 24.73 5.42
N GLN A 166 -3.81 23.49 5.09
CA GLN A 166 -3.77 22.35 5.99
C GLN A 166 -2.53 21.47 5.81
N GLU A 167 -1.57 21.91 5.00
CA GLU A 167 -0.31 21.19 4.72
C GLU A 167 -0.58 19.74 4.28
N ILE A 168 -1.49 19.56 3.30
CA ILE A 168 -1.81 18.24 2.76
C ILE A 168 -0.89 17.97 1.57
N GLU A 169 -0.08 16.91 1.67
CA GLU A 169 0.83 16.51 0.60
C GLU A 169 0.70 15.00 0.32
N ILE A 170 0.75 14.63 -0.95
CA ILE A 170 0.83 13.24 -1.37
C ILE A 170 2.28 12.79 -1.24
N ILE A 171 2.56 11.89 -0.30
CA ILE A 171 3.90 11.32 -0.09
C ILE A 171 4.21 10.30 -1.18
N GLY A 172 3.24 9.44 -1.52
CA GLY A 172 3.43 8.45 -2.57
C GLY A 172 2.28 7.45 -2.65
N ARG A 173 2.26 6.71 -3.75
CA ARG A 173 1.26 5.69 -4.04
C ARG A 173 1.55 4.40 -3.30
N VAL A 174 0.54 3.79 -2.69
CA VAL A 174 0.65 2.47 -2.07
C VAL A 174 0.67 1.40 -3.16
N PHE A 175 1.67 0.52 -3.14
CA PHE A 175 1.83 -0.57 -4.10
C PHE A 175 1.74 -1.97 -3.48
N TRP A 176 1.83 -2.07 -2.15
CA TRP A 176 1.85 -3.35 -1.44
C TRP A 176 1.29 -3.20 -0.03
N GLY A 177 0.78 -4.29 0.54
CA GLY A 177 0.32 -4.31 1.93
C GLY A 177 0.37 -5.70 2.56
N ALA A 178 0.66 -5.73 3.87
CA ALA A 178 0.60 -6.92 4.71
C ALA A 178 -0.07 -6.61 6.04
N MET A 179 -0.80 -7.57 6.56
CA MET A 179 -1.45 -7.47 7.86
C MET A 179 -1.45 -8.84 8.57
N PHE A 180 -1.54 -8.80 9.88
CA PHE A 180 -1.74 -10.00 10.71
C PHE A 180 -3.23 -10.13 11.06
N PHE A 181 -3.68 -11.38 11.25
CA PHE A 181 -5.07 -11.72 11.59
C PHE A 181 -5.19 -12.17 13.04
#